data_48f2c5d35a0962a6db0ff6fe9c327a45
#
_entry.id   48f2c5d35a0962a6db0ff6fe9c327a45
#
_cell.length_a   1.000
_cell.length_b   1.000
_cell.length_c   1.000
_cell.angle_alpha   90.00
_cell.angle_beta   90.00
_cell.angle_gamma   90.00
#
_symmetry.space_group_name_H-M   'P 1'
#
loop_
_entity.id
_entity.type
_entity.pdbx_description
1 polymer ?
#
loop_
_entity_poly.entity_id
_entity_poly.type
_entity_poly.pdbx_seq_one_letter_code
_entity_poly.pdbx_strand_id
1 'polypeptide(L)'
;MFLGNVNTFRKSLSKFKEIISQKYRREILCNLISNEITKLEEIDKKKIIRLLDYGSGYNTALIKKIIKKLSSKHKNTKFIADCYDNYSSKQLKLINNIQNIKFMHIKNLSNKHKARYNFCLIIDVLHHIGLEKNIKIHNIAKKLKKISKFLIIKDHFQYGFISNLTLIFMDFFSNYGEGTKIPKIYFNIKTFENFISKLKLKEIKRITDKKYYKWFWFYLNNEKFQFISILK
;
A
#
# COMPACT_ATOMS: atom_id res chain seq x y z
N MET A 1 -13.08 36.58 -1.64
CA MET A 1 -11.79 36.55 -2.40
C MET A 1 -10.73 35.56 -1.82
N PHE A 2 -10.91 34.95 -0.65
CA PHE A 2 -9.93 34.05 -0.01
C PHE A 2 -10.01 32.56 -0.44
N LEU A 3 -11.11 32.08 -0.97
CA LEU A 3 -11.30 30.65 -1.30
C LEU A 3 -10.58 30.19 -2.57
N GLY A 4 -10.31 31.09 -3.50
CA GLY A 4 -9.56 30.76 -4.72
C GLY A 4 -8.08 30.44 -4.47
N ASN A 5 -7.45 31.12 -3.54
CA ASN A 5 -6.02 30.95 -3.21
C ASN A 5 -5.71 29.64 -2.52
N VAL A 6 -6.62 29.12 -1.68
CA VAL A 6 -6.44 27.83 -0.95
C VAL A 6 -6.42 26.65 -1.92
N ASN A 7 -7.26 26.64 -2.93
CA ASN A 7 -7.30 25.57 -3.93
C ASN A 7 -6.07 25.57 -4.85
N THR A 8 -5.57 26.75 -5.21
CA THR A 8 -4.36 26.90 -6.01
C THR A 8 -3.12 26.47 -5.23
N PHE A 9 -3.01 26.89 -3.97
CA PHE A 9 -1.93 26.46 -3.07
C PHE A 9 -1.92 24.94 -2.86
N ARG A 10 -3.09 24.33 -2.60
CA ARG A 10 -3.22 22.87 -2.47
C ARG A 10 -2.79 22.13 -3.74
N LYS A 11 -3.17 22.61 -4.91
CA LYS A 11 -2.75 22.03 -6.21
C LYS A 11 -1.24 22.14 -6.42
N SER A 12 -0.64 23.28 -6.08
CA SER A 12 0.80 23.49 -6.19
C SER A 12 1.58 22.61 -5.21
N LEU A 13 1.12 22.50 -3.96
CA LEU A 13 1.71 21.62 -2.94
C LEU A 13 1.60 20.15 -3.33
N SER A 14 0.48 19.71 -3.89
CA SER A 14 0.29 18.36 -4.40
C SER A 14 1.23 18.03 -5.55
N LYS A 15 1.40 18.95 -6.52
CA LYS A 15 2.37 18.79 -7.61
C LYS A 15 3.81 18.73 -7.09
N PHE A 16 4.17 19.57 -6.14
CA PHE A 16 5.49 19.59 -5.52
C PHE A 16 5.80 18.27 -4.79
N LYS A 17 4.86 17.75 -3.98
CA LYS A 17 4.96 16.44 -3.33
C LYS A 17 5.15 15.32 -4.36
N GLU A 18 4.39 15.35 -5.45
CA GLU A 18 4.46 14.36 -6.54
C GLU A 18 5.86 14.31 -7.16
N ILE A 19 6.44 15.47 -7.47
CA ILE A 19 7.76 15.57 -8.13
C ILE A 19 8.89 15.12 -7.20
N ILE A 20 8.88 15.56 -5.93
CA ILE A 20 10.03 15.39 -5.02
C ILE A 20 10.06 13.99 -4.39
N SER A 21 8.92 13.45 -3.99
CA SER A 21 8.92 12.23 -3.19
C SER A 21 8.16 11.06 -3.80
N GLN A 22 6.95 11.29 -4.32
CA GLN A 22 6.03 10.22 -4.68
C GLN A 22 6.46 9.42 -5.91
N LYS A 23 7.02 10.08 -6.93
CA LYS A 23 7.46 9.42 -8.17
C LYS A 23 8.59 8.44 -7.90
N TYR A 24 9.61 8.86 -7.16
CA TYR A 24 10.76 8.02 -6.81
C TYR A 24 10.37 6.86 -5.90
N ARG A 25 9.59 7.13 -4.85
CA ARG A 25 9.08 6.12 -3.93
C ARG A 25 8.29 5.03 -4.67
N ARG A 26 7.38 5.43 -5.58
CA ARG A 26 6.60 4.48 -6.37
C ARG A 26 7.47 3.63 -7.28
N GLU A 27 8.58 4.15 -7.81
CA GLU A 27 9.50 3.38 -8.64
C GLU A 27 10.18 2.28 -7.82
N ILE A 28 10.70 2.62 -6.63
CA ILE A 28 11.33 1.66 -5.74
C ILE A 28 10.32 0.59 -5.29
N LEU A 29 9.13 1.00 -4.85
CA LEU A 29 8.09 0.05 -4.42
C LEU A 29 7.67 -0.86 -5.57
N CYS A 30 7.47 -0.32 -6.78
CA CYS A 30 7.16 -1.11 -7.96
C CYS A 30 8.24 -2.16 -8.22
N ASN A 31 9.53 -1.76 -8.16
CA ASN A 31 10.65 -2.66 -8.38
C ASN A 31 10.71 -3.78 -7.34
N LEU A 32 10.63 -3.43 -6.06
CA LEU A 32 10.70 -4.39 -4.96
C LEU A 32 9.52 -5.37 -5.01
N ILE A 33 8.29 -4.87 -5.10
CA ILE A 33 7.08 -5.69 -5.10
C ILE A 33 7.04 -6.61 -6.33
N SER A 34 7.32 -6.08 -7.53
CA SER A 34 7.32 -6.89 -8.75
C SER A 34 8.38 -7.99 -8.72
N ASN A 35 9.58 -7.69 -8.20
CA ASN A 35 10.63 -8.70 -8.07
C ASN A 35 10.26 -9.80 -7.07
N GLU A 36 9.62 -9.47 -5.95
CA GLU A 36 9.20 -10.48 -4.98
C GLU A 36 8.03 -11.30 -5.52
N ILE A 37 7.07 -10.71 -6.21
CA ILE A 37 5.99 -11.43 -6.91
C ILE A 37 6.60 -12.45 -7.89
N THR A 38 7.58 -12.03 -8.69
CA THR A 38 8.25 -12.91 -9.67
C THR A 38 8.95 -14.10 -9.00
N LYS A 39 9.53 -13.91 -7.79
CA LYS A 39 10.24 -14.97 -7.08
C LYS A 39 9.31 -15.98 -6.38
N LEU A 40 8.15 -15.53 -5.90
CA LEU A 40 7.25 -16.33 -5.05
C LEU A 40 6.31 -17.25 -5.82
N GLU A 41 6.05 -16.95 -7.06
CA GLU A 41 5.19 -17.75 -7.92
C GLU A 41 5.97 -18.20 -9.17
N GLU A 42 5.69 -19.41 -9.60
CA GLU A 42 6.13 -19.89 -10.92
C GLU A 42 5.26 -19.23 -12.00
N ILE A 43 5.51 -17.91 -12.19
CA ILE A 43 4.64 -17.04 -12.98
C ILE A 43 4.48 -17.57 -14.41
N ASP A 44 5.57 -18.00 -15.02
CA ASP A 44 5.58 -18.44 -16.42
C ASP A 44 4.75 -19.72 -16.66
N LYS A 45 4.46 -20.48 -15.59
CA LYS A 45 3.55 -21.64 -15.64
C LYS A 45 2.08 -21.28 -15.48
N LYS A 46 1.75 -20.01 -15.17
CA LYS A 46 0.39 -19.54 -14.93
C LYS A 46 -0.12 -18.66 -16.03
N LYS A 47 -1.33 -18.97 -16.54
CA LYS A 47 -2.02 -18.12 -17.53
C LYS A 47 -2.48 -16.79 -16.95
N ILE A 48 -2.87 -16.76 -15.67
CA ILE A 48 -3.43 -15.58 -15.00
C ILE A 48 -2.89 -15.46 -13.58
N ILE A 49 -2.39 -14.29 -13.23
CA ILE A 49 -2.04 -13.86 -11.85
C ILE A 49 -2.98 -12.74 -11.44
N ARG A 50 -3.66 -12.94 -10.30
CA ARG A 50 -4.61 -11.97 -9.73
C ARG A 50 -4.01 -11.28 -8.53
N LEU A 51 -4.02 -9.94 -8.57
CA LEU A 51 -3.62 -9.09 -7.45
C LEU A 51 -4.85 -8.45 -6.83
N LEU A 52 -4.82 -8.26 -5.53
CA LEU A 52 -5.74 -7.39 -4.79
C LEU A 52 -4.93 -6.23 -4.21
N ASP A 53 -5.37 -5.00 -4.44
CA ASP A 53 -4.78 -3.79 -3.84
C ASP A 53 -5.78 -3.22 -2.84
N TYR A 54 -5.51 -3.42 -1.54
CA TYR A 54 -6.40 -3.02 -0.46
C TYR A 54 -5.99 -1.65 0.10
N GLY A 55 -6.88 -0.68 0.04
CA GLY A 55 -6.58 0.71 0.38
C GLY A 55 -5.75 1.38 -0.70
N SER A 56 -6.08 1.11 -1.97
CA SER A 56 -5.30 1.57 -3.13
C SER A 56 -5.26 3.10 -3.31
N GLY A 57 -6.08 3.84 -2.58
CA GLY A 57 -6.16 5.29 -2.67
C GLY A 57 -6.65 5.79 -4.03
N TYR A 58 -6.66 7.10 -4.20
CA TYR A 58 -7.01 7.72 -5.49
C TYR A 58 -5.86 7.67 -6.49
N ASN A 59 -4.63 7.53 -6.00
CA ASN A 59 -3.45 7.47 -6.84
C ASN A 59 -3.12 6.04 -7.23
N THR A 60 -3.78 5.55 -8.25
CA THR A 60 -3.62 4.20 -8.80
C THR A 60 -2.28 3.97 -9.51
N ALA A 61 -1.35 4.93 -9.46
CA ALA A 61 -0.12 4.90 -10.24
C ALA A 61 0.82 3.73 -9.85
N LEU A 62 0.82 3.30 -8.58
CA LEU A 62 1.67 2.19 -8.16
C LEU A 62 1.21 0.87 -8.77
N ILE A 63 -0.08 0.53 -8.63
CA ILE A 63 -0.60 -0.74 -9.18
C ILE A 63 -0.50 -0.80 -10.71
N LYS A 64 -0.73 0.34 -11.40
CA LYS A 64 -0.50 0.45 -12.84
C LYS A 64 0.94 0.13 -13.23
N LYS A 65 1.91 0.69 -12.51
CA LYS A 65 3.34 0.42 -12.73
C LYS A 65 3.69 -1.05 -12.48
N ILE A 66 3.16 -1.65 -11.40
CA ILE A 66 3.37 -3.06 -11.08
C ILE A 66 2.82 -3.95 -12.20
N ILE A 67 1.56 -3.76 -12.61
CA ILE A 67 0.95 -4.53 -13.70
C ILE A 67 1.74 -4.37 -14.99
N LYS A 68 2.08 -3.13 -15.38
CA LYS A 68 2.88 -2.87 -16.60
C LYS A 68 4.22 -3.58 -16.54
N LYS A 69 4.94 -3.50 -15.43
CA LYS A 69 6.27 -4.12 -15.26
C LYS A 69 6.19 -5.65 -15.31
N LEU A 70 5.23 -6.26 -14.62
CA LEU A 70 5.04 -7.70 -14.63
C LEU A 70 4.64 -8.19 -16.03
N SER A 71 3.71 -7.51 -16.70
CA SER A 71 3.26 -7.87 -18.06
C SER A 71 4.36 -7.72 -19.11
N SER A 72 5.25 -6.72 -18.96
CA SER A 72 6.38 -6.57 -19.89
C SER A 72 7.44 -7.67 -19.73
N LYS A 73 7.60 -8.19 -18.49
CA LYS A 73 8.58 -9.24 -18.17
C LYS A 73 8.06 -10.65 -18.47
N HIS A 74 6.77 -10.90 -18.30
CA HIS A 74 6.12 -12.21 -18.41
C HIS A 74 5.00 -12.17 -19.46
N LYS A 75 5.37 -12.18 -20.73
CA LYS A 75 4.44 -11.97 -21.89
C LYS A 75 3.33 -13.01 -21.98
N ASN A 76 3.57 -14.24 -21.53
CA ASN A 76 2.61 -15.34 -21.59
C ASN A 76 1.64 -15.38 -20.41
N THR A 77 1.80 -14.49 -19.42
CA THR A 77 0.96 -14.44 -18.22
C THR A 77 0.15 -13.14 -18.19
N LYS A 78 -1.16 -13.26 -18.02
CA LYS A 78 -2.05 -12.12 -17.83
C LYS A 78 -2.07 -11.70 -16.37
N PHE A 79 -1.77 -10.44 -16.09
CA PHE A 79 -1.88 -9.84 -14.75
C PHE A 79 -3.14 -9.01 -14.65
N ILE A 80 -3.92 -9.23 -13.58
CA ILE A 80 -5.19 -8.55 -13.31
C ILE A 80 -5.15 -8.04 -11.87
N ALA A 81 -5.60 -6.81 -11.64
CA ALA A 81 -5.71 -6.23 -10.31
C ALA A 81 -7.14 -5.80 -9.99
N ASP A 82 -7.60 -6.16 -8.80
CA ASP A 82 -8.81 -5.63 -8.17
C ASP A 82 -8.38 -4.66 -7.05
N CYS A 83 -8.73 -3.38 -7.20
CA CYS A 83 -8.37 -2.29 -6.29
C CYS A 83 -9.58 -1.93 -5.42
N TYR A 84 -9.41 -1.96 -4.10
CA TYR A 84 -10.47 -1.69 -3.14
C TYR A 84 -10.14 -0.50 -2.25
N ASP A 85 -11.04 0.50 -2.23
CA ASP A 85 -10.98 1.65 -1.32
C ASP A 85 -12.38 2.24 -1.08
N ASN A 86 -12.46 3.30 -0.28
CA ASN A 86 -13.69 4.07 -0.04
C ASN A 86 -14.00 5.02 -1.20
N TYR A 87 -13.96 4.50 -2.44
CA TYR A 87 -14.26 5.30 -3.62
C TYR A 87 -15.73 5.76 -3.63
N SER A 88 -15.94 7.04 -3.90
CA SER A 88 -17.28 7.53 -4.24
C SER A 88 -17.71 7.06 -5.64
N SER A 89 -19.02 7.07 -5.91
CA SER A 89 -19.54 6.72 -7.24
C SER A 89 -18.98 7.62 -8.34
N LYS A 90 -18.75 8.91 -8.05
CA LYS A 90 -18.11 9.85 -8.99
C LYS A 90 -16.67 9.46 -9.32
N GLN A 91 -15.90 9.07 -8.31
CA GLN A 91 -14.52 8.62 -8.50
C GLN A 91 -14.44 7.32 -9.28
N LEU A 92 -15.29 6.34 -9.00
CA LEU A 92 -15.35 5.10 -9.75
C LEU A 92 -15.64 5.33 -11.24
N LYS A 93 -16.53 6.27 -11.58
CA LYS A 93 -16.78 6.64 -12.99
C LYS A 93 -15.56 7.20 -13.69
N LEU A 94 -14.70 7.93 -12.99
CA LEU A 94 -13.50 8.56 -13.56
C LEU A 94 -12.33 7.59 -13.78
N ILE A 95 -12.21 6.52 -12.95
CA ILE A 95 -11.04 5.64 -12.94
C ILE A 95 -11.25 4.28 -13.61
N ASN A 96 -12.49 3.90 -13.95
CA ASN A 96 -12.87 2.54 -14.36
C ASN A 96 -12.45 2.11 -15.79
N ASN A 97 -11.66 2.92 -16.52
CA ASN A 97 -11.28 2.64 -17.91
C ASN A 97 -9.85 2.13 -18.09
N ILE A 98 -9.31 1.42 -17.09
CA ILE A 98 -7.93 0.93 -17.18
C ILE A 98 -7.94 -0.57 -17.45
N GLN A 99 -7.35 -0.96 -18.55
CA GLN A 99 -7.24 -2.37 -18.93
C GLN A 99 -6.59 -3.22 -17.82
N ASN A 100 -7.19 -4.34 -17.49
CA ASN A 100 -6.74 -5.30 -16.47
C ASN A 100 -6.76 -4.78 -15.02
N ILE A 101 -7.31 -3.60 -14.74
CA ILE A 101 -7.44 -3.06 -13.39
C ILE A 101 -8.89 -2.67 -13.15
N LYS A 102 -9.49 -3.22 -12.09
CA LYS A 102 -10.86 -2.94 -11.68
C LYS A 102 -10.86 -2.24 -10.34
N PHE A 103 -11.64 -1.15 -10.23
CA PHE A 103 -11.78 -0.38 -9.00
C PHE A 103 -13.15 -0.63 -8.38
N MET A 104 -13.17 -0.85 -7.09
CA MET A 104 -14.39 -1.22 -6.37
C MET A 104 -14.43 -0.58 -4.99
N HIS A 105 -15.64 -0.24 -4.52
CA HIS A 105 -15.80 0.21 -3.16
C HIS A 105 -15.47 -0.92 -2.17
N ILE A 106 -14.78 -0.59 -1.07
CA ILE A 106 -14.28 -1.56 -0.09
C ILE A 106 -15.38 -2.43 0.53
N LYS A 107 -16.62 -1.93 0.62
CA LYS A 107 -17.80 -2.69 1.08
C LYS A 107 -18.11 -3.90 0.16
N ASN A 108 -17.72 -3.82 -1.11
CA ASN A 108 -17.96 -4.87 -2.09
C ASN A 108 -16.95 -6.03 -1.99
N LEU A 109 -15.97 -5.93 -1.11
CA LEU A 109 -15.02 -7.01 -0.89
C LEU A 109 -15.72 -8.19 -0.22
N SER A 110 -16.00 -9.21 -1.01
CA SER A 110 -16.72 -10.41 -0.56
C SER A 110 -15.78 -11.45 0.05
N ASN A 111 -16.26 -12.15 1.10
CA ASN A 111 -15.58 -13.30 1.70
C ASN A 111 -15.94 -14.63 1.02
N LYS A 112 -16.80 -14.63 0.00
CA LYS A 112 -17.41 -15.85 -0.56
C LYS A 112 -16.41 -16.76 -1.30
N HIS A 113 -15.22 -16.26 -1.64
CA HIS A 113 -14.25 -17.04 -2.42
C HIS A 113 -12.94 -17.20 -1.65
N LYS A 114 -12.58 -18.45 -1.30
CA LYS A 114 -11.25 -18.78 -0.78
C LYS A 114 -10.21 -18.63 -1.91
N ALA A 115 -9.03 -18.09 -1.57
CA ALA A 115 -7.85 -18.02 -2.43
C ALA A 115 -8.09 -17.49 -3.88
N ARG A 116 -8.91 -16.44 -4.01
CA ARG A 116 -9.20 -15.80 -5.30
C ARG A 116 -7.99 -15.05 -5.85
N TYR A 117 -7.12 -14.52 -4.98
CA TYR A 117 -5.97 -13.71 -5.34
C TYR A 117 -4.66 -14.44 -5.05
N ASN A 118 -3.68 -14.29 -5.94
CA ASN A 118 -2.33 -14.76 -5.69
C ASN A 118 -1.64 -13.87 -4.66
N PHE A 119 -1.81 -12.56 -4.78
CA PHE A 119 -1.21 -11.57 -3.89
C PHE A 119 -2.24 -10.53 -3.46
N CYS A 120 -2.17 -10.15 -2.19
CA CYS A 120 -2.84 -8.97 -1.65
C CYS A 120 -1.80 -7.95 -1.23
N LEU A 121 -1.88 -6.75 -1.79
CA LEU A 121 -1.05 -5.61 -1.44
C LEU A 121 -1.78 -4.77 -0.40
N ILE A 122 -1.08 -4.40 0.67
CA ILE A 122 -1.55 -3.52 1.75
C ILE A 122 -0.45 -2.49 1.96
N ILE A 123 -0.53 -1.37 1.23
CA ILE A 123 0.55 -0.39 1.14
C ILE A 123 0.17 0.90 1.88
N ASP A 124 0.81 1.17 3.02
CA ASP A 124 0.57 2.34 3.87
C ASP A 124 -0.90 2.48 4.31
N VAL A 125 -1.52 1.39 4.73
CA VAL A 125 -2.95 1.36 5.09
C VAL A 125 -3.18 1.05 6.56
N LEU A 126 -2.43 0.11 7.14
CA LEU A 126 -2.74 -0.42 8.46
C LEU A 126 -2.63 0.64 9.56
N HIS A 127 -1.63 1.51 9.48
CA HIS A 127 -1.47 2.61 10.45
C HIS A 127 -2.62 3.64 10.38
N HIS A 128 -3.24 3.87 9.21
CA HIS A 128 -4.41 4.75 9.08
C HIS A 128 -5.70 4.15 9.63
N ILE A 129 -5.80 2.82 9.68
CA ILE A 129 -6.93 2.14 10.34
C ILE A 129 -6.88 2.37 11.86
N GLY A 130 -5.67 2.60 12.39
CA GLY A 130 -5.36 2.87 13.77
C GLY A 130 -5.00 1.60 14.54
N LEU A 131 -3.76 1.54 15.03
CA LEU A 131 -3.24 0.40 15.80
C LEU A 131 -3.93 0.24 17.15
N GLU A 132 -4.47 1.32 17.70
CA GLU A 132 -5.32 1.31 18.89
C GLU A 132 -6.60 0.47 18.68
N LYS A 133 -7.00 0.25 17.43
CA LYS A 133 -8.16 -0.57 17.04
C LYS A 133 -7.73 -1.97 16.59
N ASN A 134 -6.90 -2.63 17.38
CA ASN A 134 -6.34 -3.95 17.08
C ASN A 134 -7.33 -4.97 16.50
N ILE A 135 -8.57 -5.02 17.03
CA ILE A 135 -9.63 -5.93 16.56
C ILE A 135 -9.95 -5.64 15.08
N LYS A 136 -10.08 -4.37 14.69
CA LYS A 136 -10.43 -4.00 13.31
C LYS A 136 -9.34 -4.41 12.32
N ILE A 137 -8.07 -4.14 12.65
CA ILE A 137 -6.93 -4.49 11.80
C ILE A 137 -6.83 -6.02 11.65
N HIS A 138 -6.98 -6.76 12.74
CA HIS A 138 -6.96 -8.22 12.71
C HIS A 138 -8.09 -8.80 11.85
N ASN A 139 -9.31 -8.28 11.97
CA ASN A 139 -10.46 -8.74 11.18
C ASN A 139 -10.24 -8.49 9.69
N ILE A 140 -9.71 -7.33 9.31
CA ILE A 140 -9.37 -7.01 7.93
C ILE A 140 -8.29 -7.98 7.43
N ALA A 141 -7.18 -8.12 8.14
CA ALA A 141 -6.08 -8.99 7.72
C ALA A 141 -6.51 -10.46 7.65
N LYS A 142 -7.33 -10.95 8.60
CA LYS A 142 -7.92 -12.29 8.58
C LYS A 142 -8.81 -12.49 7.35
N LYS A 143 -9.57 -11.48 6.96
CA LYS A 143 -10.38 -11.50 5.73
C LYS A 143 -9.49 -11.61 4.50
N LEU A 144 -8.47 -10.76 4.39
CA LEU A 144 -7.54 -10.71 3.25
C LEU A 144 -6.72 -12.00 3.13
N LYS A 145 -6.28 -12.58 4.26
CA LYS A 145 -5.63 -13.89 4.30
C LYS A 145 -6.49 -15.01 3.71
N LYS A 146 -7.80 -15.02 3.99
CA LYS A 146 -8.71 -16.06 3.48
C LYS A 146 -8.87 -16.04 1.96
N ILE A 147 -8.72 -14.87 1.35
CA ILE A 147 -8.96 -14.67 -0.10
C ILE A 147 -7.69 -14.53 -0.92
N SER A 148 -6.52 -14.52 -0.28
CA SER A 148 -5.22 -14.34 -0.94
C SER A 148 -4.21 -15.39 -0.49
N LYS A 149 -3.35 -15.83 -1.41
CA LYS A 149 -2.28 -16.79 -1.12
C LYS A 149 -1.13 -16.14 -0.35
N PHE A 150 -0.78 -14.91 -0.73
CA PHE A 150 0.26 -14.10 -0.08
C PHE A 150 -0.28 -12.73 0.27
N LEU A 151 0.17 -12.20 1.44
CA LEU A 151 -0.02 -10.80 1.81
C LEU A 151 1.32 -10.09 1.70
N ILE A 152 1.36 -8.96 0.99
CA ILE A 152 2.50 -8.06 0.92
C ILE A 152 2.11 -6.80 1.65
N ILE A 153 2.66 -6.60 2.84
CA ILE A 153 2.39 -5.45 3.69
C ILE A 153 3.57 -4.51 3.63
N LYS A 154 3.36 -3.28 3.19
CA LYS A 154 4.30 -2.18 3.35
C LYS A 154 3.72 -1.21 4.37
N ASP A 155 4.49 -0.93 5.42
CA ASP A 155 4.07 0.01 6.46
C ASP A 155 5.31 0.62 7.15
N HIS A 156 5.12 1.25 8.32
CA HIS A 156 6.16 1.95 9.05
C HIS A 156 6.43 1.30 10.40
N PHE A 157 7.72 1.30 10.81
CA PHE A 157 8.15 0.97 12.16
C PHE A 157 8.57 2.22 12.92
N GLN A 158 8.09 2.33 14.15
CA GLN A 158 8.60 3.27 15.13
C GLN A 158 9.57 2.57 16.10
N TYR A 159 10.57 3.30 16.57
CA TYR A 159 11.64 2.83 17.47
C TYR A 159 11.70 3.64 18.77
N GLY A 160 10.53 4.08 19.26
CA GLY A 160 10.38 4.91 20.45
C GLY A 160 9.68 6.24 20.15
N PHE A 161 9.58 7.08 21.17
CA PHE A 161 8.77 8.30 21.14
C PHE A 161 9.14 9.25 19.98
N ILE A 162 10.43 9.55 19.81
CA ILE A 162 10.91 10.52 18.80
C ILE A 162 10.58 10.01 17.38
N SER A 163 10.86 8.75 17.10
CA SER A 163 10.56 8.17 15.78
C SER A 163 9.04 8.13 15.49
N ASN A 164 8.23 7.87 16.52
CA ASN A 164 6.77 7.91 16.39
C ASN A 164 6.28 9.32 16.06
N LEU A 165 6.79 10.35 16.75
CA LEU A 165 6.48 11.75 16.45
C LEU A 165 6.91 12.13 15.02
N THR A 166 8.11 11.71 14.59
CA THR A 166 8.59 11.95 13.23
C THR A 166 7.64 11.37 12.19
N LEU A 167 7.18 10.14 12.38
CA LEU A 167 6.23 9.49 11.48
C LEU A 167 4.86 10.19 11.47
N ILE A 168 4.35 10.60 12.64
CA ILE A 168 3.11 11.40 12.75
C ILE A 168 3.24 12.69 11.95
N PHE A 169 4.35 13.41 12.12
CA PHE A 169 4.62 14.66 11.41
C PHE A 169 4.69 14.44 9.90
N MET A 170 5.40 13.41 9.46
CA MET A 170 5.49 13.07 8.03
C MET A 170 4.14 12.73 7.42
N ASP A 171 3.33 11.94 8.12
CA ASP A 171 1.97 11.61 7.67
C ASP A 171 1.05 12.82 7.66
N PHE A 172 1.18 13.72 8.63
CA PHE A 172 0.45 14.98 8.63
C PHE A 172 0.74 15.76 7.35
N PHE A 173 2.03 15.98 7.02
CA PHE A 173 2.39 16.71 5.81
C PHE A 173 2.02 15.97 4.52
N SER A 174 2.19 14.66 4.50
CA SER A 174 1.89 13.85 3.30
C SER A 174 0.41 13.81 2.99
N ASN A 175 -0.45 13.80 4.03
CA ASN A 175 -1.90 13.68 3.89
C ASN A 175 -2.64 14.99 4.13
N TYR A 176 -1.92 16.11 4.28
CA TYR A 176 -2.54 17.42 4.52
C TYR A 176 -3.54 17.77 3.41
N GLY A 177 -4.78 18.00 3.80
CA GLY A 177 -5.87 18.34 2.88
C GLY A 177 -6.54 17.16 2.15
N GLU A 178 -6.09 15.92 2.39
CA GLU A 178 -6.67 14.71 1.75
C GLU A 178 -7.78 14.05 2.59
N GLY A 179 -8.07 14.58 3.79
CA GLY A 179 -9.09 14.01 4.69
C GLY A 179 -8.70 12.67 5.30
N THR A 180 -7.45 12.24 5.13
CA THR A 180 -6.93 11.01 5.71
C THR A 180 -6.67 11.19 7.20
N LYS A 181 -7.10 10.25 8.03
CA LYS A 181 -6.86 10.29 9.47
C LYS A 181 -5.37 10.10 9.77
N ILE A 182 -4.79 11.02 10.53
CA ILE A 182 -3.40 10.92 10.99
C ILE A 182 -3.33 9.86 12.10
N PRO A 183 -2.45 8.86 12.00
CA PRO A 183 -2.28 7.83 13.03
C PRO A 183 -1.64 8.43 14.28
N LYS A 184 -1.99 7.88 15.45
CA LYS A 184 -1.38 8.25 16.73
C LYS A 184 -0.15 7.41 17.05
N ILE A 185 -0.16 6.17 16.57
CA ILE A 185 0.86 5.16 16.87
C ILE A 185 1.13 4.34 15.61
N TYR A 186 2.40 4.04 15.38
CA TYR A 186 2.86 3.13 14.34
C TYR A 186 3.27 1.79 14.93
N PHE A 187 3.43 0.76 14.10
CA PHE A 187 4.00 -0.50 14.55
C PHE A 187 5.41 -0.30 15.10
N ASN A 188 5.75 -1.02 16.16
CA ASN A 188 7.11 -1.41 16.42
C ASN A 188 7.29 -2.88 16.02
N ILE A 189 8.53 -3.36 16.01
CA ILE A 189 8.84 -4.74 15.59
C ILE A 189 8.00 -5.75 16.39
N LYS A 190 7.99 -5.64 17.71
CA LYS A 190 7.26 -6.54 18.62
C LYS A 190 5.75 -6.55 18.38
N THR A 191 5.14 -5.37 18.20
CA THR A 191 3.69 -5.28 17.93
C THR A 191 3.33 -5.84 16.56
N PHE A 192 4.20 -5.71 15.57
CA PHE A 192 4.00 -6.30 14.26
C PHE A 192 4.16 -7.83 14.29
N GLU A 193 5.16 -8.34 14.99
CA GLU A 193 5.34 -9.80 15.18
C GLU A 193 4.15 -10.43 15.91
N ASN A 194 3.64 -9.77 16.96
CA ASN A 194 2.42 -10.20 17.64
C ASN A 194 1.20 -10.18 16.70
N PHE A 195 1.11 -9.18 15.83
CA PHE A 195 0.05 -9.12 14.84
C PHE A 195 0.11 -10.28 13.86
N ILE A 196 1.28 -10.62 13.32
CA ILE A 196 1.50 -11.77 12.42
C ILE A 196 1.16 -13.09 13.14
N SER A 197 1.67 -13.26 14.35
CA SER A 197 1.46 -14.47 15.17
C SER A 197 -0.03 -14.72 15.44
N LYS A 198 -0.78 -13.70 15.86
CA LYS A 198 -2.22 -13.80 16.09
C LYS A 198 -3.00 -14.17 14.82
N LEU A 199 -2.51 -13.80 13.65
CA LEU A 199 -3.08 -14.20 12.37
C LEU A 199 -2.65 -15.60 11.93
N LYS A 200 -1.73 -16.25 12.65
CA LYS A 200 -1.12 -17.52 12.25
C LYS A 200 -0.56 -17.43 10.83
N LEU A 201 0.18 -16.36 10.53
CA LEU A 201 0.87 -16.13 9.28
C LEU A 201 2.36 -16.42 9.47
N LYS A 202 2.98 -16.99 8.44
CA LYS A 202 4.42 -17.16 8.35
C LYS A 202 5.01 -15.99 7.56
N GLU A 203 5.94 -15.25 8.16
CA GLU A 203 6.73 -14.27 7.42
C GLU A 203 7.79 -14.99 6.59
N ILE A 204 7.68 -14.85 5.27
CA ILE A 204 8.64 -15.43 4.31
C ILE A 204 9.86 -14.53 4.21
N LYS A 205 9.62 -13.20 4.20
CA LYS A 205 10.66 -12.21 4.02
C LYS A 205 10.24 -10.87 4.59
N ARG A 206 11.20 -10.17 5.21
CA ARG A 206 11.09 -8.75 5.58
C ARG A 206 12.19 -7.97 4.87
N ILE A 207 11.81 -6.87 4.26
CA ILE A 207 12.72 -5.93 3.58
C ILE A 207 12.67 -4.64 4.35
N THR A 208 13.80 -4.24 4.92
CA THR A 208 14.02 -2.97 5.63
C THR A 208 15.15 -2.21 4.95
N ASP A 209 15.51 -1.07 5.51
CA ASP A 209 16.72 -0.31 5.12
C ASP A 209 16.77 0.07 3.64
N LYS A 210 15.61 0.40 3.05
CA LYS A 210 15.51 0.90 1.67
C LYS A 210 15.25 2.40 1.62
N LYS A 211 16.03 3.09 0.80
CA LYS A 211 15.86 4.53 0.54
C LYS A 211 14.66 4.78 -0.35
N TYR A 212 13.50 5.07 0.26
CA TYR A 212 12.27 5.34 -0.48
C TYR A 212 12.15 6.78 -0.95
N TYR A 213 12.95 7.70 -0.41
CA TYR A 213 12.88 9.13 -0.70
C TYR A 213 14.24 9.65 -1.15
N LYS A 214 14.23 10.54 -2.15
CA LYS A 214 15.39 11.30 -2.55
C LYS A 214 15.48 12.60 -1.73
N TRP A 215 16.68 12.92 -1.28
CA TRP A 215 17.12 14.23 -0.88
C TRP A 215 16.58 14.82 0.43
N PHE A 216 15.50 15.60 0.42
CA PHE A 216 15.11 16.43 1.56
C PHE A 216 14.55 15.64 2.76
N TRP A 217 13.81 14.57 2.48
CA TRP A 217 13.21 13.71 3.50
C TRP A 217 14.16 12.68 4.09
N PHE A 218 15.41 12.63 3.58
CA PHE A 218 16.42 11.68 4.03
C PHE A 218 16.77 11.86 5.51
N TYR A 219 16.84 13.09 5.99
CA TYR A 219 17.13 13.38 7.40
C TYR A 219 15.94 13.13 8.34
N LEU A 220 14.72 13.24 7.84
CA LEU A 220 13.50 13.06 8.62
C LEU A 220 12.99 11.61 8.59
N ASN A 221 13.31 10.85 7.54
CA ASN A 221 12.82 9.50 7.35
C ASN A 221 13.97 8.52 7.28
N ASN A 222 14.40 8.04 8.45
CA ASN A 222 15.38 6.97 8.53
C ASN A 222 14.88 5.75 7.74
N GLU A 223 15.78 5.14 6.96
CA GLU A 223 15.50 3.96 6.14
C GLU A 223 14.87 2.83 6.95
N LYS A 224 15.24 2.70 8.22
CA LYS A 224 14.69 1.72 9.18
C LYS A 224 13.21 1.93 9.49
N PHE A 225 12.67 3.12 9.27
CA PHE A 225 11.26 3.41 9.57
C PHE A 225 10.29 2.73 8.61
N GLN A 226 10.76 2.14 7.54
CA GLN A 226 9.89 1.50 6.56
C GLN A 226 10.24 0.03 6.36
N PHE A 227 9.20 -0.76 6.18
CA PHE A 227 9.37 -2.19 5.89
C PHE A 227 8.39 -2.66 4.82
N ILE A 228 8.78 -3.73 4.14
CA ILE A 228 7.89 -4.58 3.35
C ILE A 228 7.99 -5.97 3.95
N SER A 229 6.85 -6.53 4.35
CA SER A 229 6.75 -7.89 4.86
C SER A 229 5.92 -8.74 3.90
N ILE A 230 6.41 -9.93 3.59
CA ILE A 230 5.75 -10.91 2.74
C ILE A 230 5.33 -12.08 3.60
N LEU A 231 4.03 -12.31 3.66
CA LEU A 231 3.39 -13.26 4.56
C LEU A 231 2.62 -14.34 3.78
N LYS A 232 2.59 -15.56 4.35
CA LYS A 232 1.81 -16.68 3.84
C LYS A 232 1.00 -17.33 4.95
#